data_ef336abf34b399ce21bd25f6c12c07ca
#
_entry.id   ef336abf34b399ce21bd25f6c12c07ca
#
_cell.length_a   1.000
_cell.length_b   1.000
_cell.length_c   1.000
_cell.angle_alpha   90.00
_cell.angle_beta   90.00
_cell.angle_gamma   90.00
#
_symmetry.space_group_name_H-M   'P 1'
#
loop_
_entity.id
_entity.type
_entity.pdbx_description
1 polymer ?
#
loop_
_entity_poly.entity_id
_entity_poly.type
_entity_poly.pdbx_seq_one_letter_code
_entity_poly.pdbx_strand_id
1 'polypeptide(L)'
;MLAPLALLEQLQARLDEAIGLIPTDRTPGFASLVLELPTAITLPPALDCASFSFSQGQAGELRAGYGVAAQWTAQGPERLRALRTRARDLTRRWQHLDPDETGFLGFAMLGFAAAPHPASTPAPTRPADGSADLPDALLWLPELGLCTRRGQTALVLTTRLPATHADLRRRWRAWLARLVPALDAPLPEPLTSSTLTNLGSLPDLRDWRTLVESALTAIRRGPLDKVVLCRRIGLRGRRPFDLRRLLAALTYLFPSCQVISIERGETRFVAATPERLLRVHGRQVEVDAIAGTAARSASAPRDAALTAALQASGKDQREHAMVVEAVREVLDGCCDAVQVPAVPRVMQLHNAQHLWSPVSGRLRDATDLFTLAERLHPTPATNGKPQVEARQWLHRMEPLERGWYTGVAGILEAGANPQLDGELWVLLRCAQIQGDEAQLYAGAGIVLGSDPLAEWRETGHKLAAIATALQFA
;
A
#
# COMPACT_ATOMS: atom_id res chain seq x y z
N MET A 1 -15.76 -27.50 -4.35
CA MET A 1 -15.90 -26.75 -3.07
C MET A 1 -16.87 -27.54 -2.16
N LEU A 2 -16.58 -27.61 -0.86
CA LEU A 2 -17.54 -28.10 0.13
C LEU A 2 -18.76 -27.17 0.15
N ALA A 3 -19.95 -27.71 0.44
CA ALA A 3 -21.11 -26.86 0.68
C ALA A 3 -20.80 -25.90 1.87
N PRO A 4 -21.28 -24.65 1.86
CA PRO A 4 -20.96 -23.66 2.90
C PRO A 4 -21.18 -24.15 4.32
N LEU A 5 -22.28 -24.91 4.57
CA LEU A 5 -22.58 -25.50 5.87
C LEU A 5 -21.52 -26.49 6.30
N ALA A 6 -21.09 -27.39 5.41
CA ALA A 6 -20.07 -28.39 5.69
C ALA A 6 -18.70 -27.74 5.96
N LEU A 7 -18.36 -26.68 5.22
CA LEU A 7 -17.14 -25.90 5.48
C LEU A 7 -17.19 -25.23 6.86
N LEU A 8 -18.33 -24.65 7.23
CA LEU A 8 -18.50 -24.00 8.54
C LEU A 8 -18.35 -25.04 9.69
N GLU A 9 -19.00 -26.20 9.57
CA GLU A 9 -18.90 -27.27 10.56
C GLU A 9 -17.46 -27.76 10.68
N GLN A 10 -16.78 -27.99 9.57
CA GLN A 10 -15.37 -28.41 9.55
C GLN A 10 -14.46 -27.37 10.25
N LEU A 11 -14.59 -26.08 9.92
CA LEU A 11 -13.78 -25.03 10.53
C LEU A 11 -14.08 -24.87 12.03
N GLN A 12 -15.34 -25.03 12.44
CA GLN A 12 -15.71 -24.99 13.86
C GLN A 12 -15.13 -26.17 14.65
N ALA A 13 -15.14 -27.35 14.08
CA ALA A 13 -14.53 -28.55 14.70
C ALA A 13 -13.00 -28.34 14.85
N ARG A 14 -12.32 -27.89 13.79
CA ARG A 14 -10.87 -27.58 13.84
C ARG A 14 -10.56 -26.51 14.88
N LEU A 15 -11.39 -25.45 14.94
CA LEU A 15 -11.25 -24.42 15.96
C LEU A 15 -11.36 -24.98 17.38
N ASP A 16 -12.33 -25.85 17.64
CA ASP A 16 -12.53 -26.44 18.95
C ASP A 16 -11.39 -27.37 19.39
N GLU A 17 -10.76 -28.09 18.44
CA GLU A 17 -9.55 -28.87 18.68
C GLU A 17 -8.34 -27.98 19.00
N ALA A 18 -8.14 -26.90 18.23
CA ALA A 18 -6.94 -26.07 18.30
C ALA A 18 -6.99 -24.98 19.38
N ILE A 19 -8.18 -24.58 19.84
CA ILE A 19 -8.33 -23.43 20.76
C ILE A 19 -7.61 -23.66 22.10
N GLY A 20 -7.46 -24.92 22.52
CA GLY A 20 -6.72 -25.31 23.71
C GLY A 20 -5.23 -24.97 23.67
N LEU A 21 -4.66 -24.73 22.49
CA LEU A 21 -3.27 -24.32 22.32
C LEU A 21 -3.04 -22.86 22.72
N ILE A 22 -4.08 -22.03 22.75
CA ILE A 22 -3.97 -20.63 23.18
C ILE A 22 -3.71 -20.58 24.68
N PRO A 23 -2.64 -19.90 25.13
CA PRO A 23 -2.36 -19.80 26.56
C PRO A 23 -3.42 -18.95 27.27
N THR A 24 -3.85 -19.43 28.43
CA THR A 24 -4.82 -18.74 29.31
C THR A 24 -4.17 -18.11 30.53
N ASP A 25 -2.84 -18.09 30.59
CA ASP A 25 -2.09 -17.43 31.64
C ASP A 25 -2.39 -15.91 31.62
N ARG A 26 -2.10 -15.24 32.73
CA ARG A 26 -2.38 -13.80 32.88
C ARG A 26 -1.36 -12.91 32.20
N THR A 27 -0.45 -13.44 31.40
CA THR A 27 0.59 -12.65 30.76
C THR A 27 0.00 -11.84 29.62
N PRO A 28 0.07 -10.48 29.68
CA PRO A 28 -0.44 -9.62 28.60
C PRO A 28 0.34 -9.85 27.31
N GLY A 29 -0.37 -9.97 26.18
CA GLY A 29 0.23 -10.19 24.87
C GLY A 29 -0.80 -10.35 23.78
N PHE A 30 -0.41 -11.08 22.73
CA PHE A 30 -1.27 -11.46 21.62
C PHE A 30 -1.02 -12.92 21.26
N ALA A 31 -2.04 -13.57 20.72
CA ALA A 31 -1.92 -14.90 20.14
C ALA A 31 -2.66 -14.93 18.79
N SER A 32 -2.04 -15.55 17.80
CA SER A 32 -2.64 -15.86 16.50
C SER A 32 -2.69 -17.36 16.31
N LEU A 33 -3.89 -17.89 16.07
CA LEU A 33 -4.14 -19.26 15.68
C LEU A 33 -4.33 -19.30 14.16
N VAL A 34 -3.53 -20.12 13.48
CA VAL A 34 -3.58 -20.30 12.04
C VAL A 34 -4.25 -21.64 11.75
N LEU A 35 -5.26 -21.64 10.88
CA LEU A 35 -5.96 -22.84 10.44
C LEU A 35 -5.96 -22.88 8.91
N GLU A 36 -5.72 -24.05 8.33
CA GLU A 36 -5.82 -24.22 6.88
C GLU A 36 -7.26 -24.00 6.41
N LEU A 37 -7.41 -23.29 5.30
CA LEU A 37 -8.68 -23.07 4.63
C LEU A 37 -8.67 -23.81 3.29
N PRO A 38 -9.49 -24.87 3.10
CA PRO A 38 -9.46 -25.71 1.90
C PRO A 38 -10.15 -25.05 0.69
N THR A 39 -9.92 -23.75 0.50
CA THR A 39 -10.54 -22.95 -0.57
C THR A 39 -9.56 -21.86 -1.00
N ALA A 40 -9.25 -21.81 -2.29
CA ALA A 40 -8.43 -20.75 -2.84
C ALA A 40 -9.21 -19.42 -2.89
N ILE A 41 -8.62 -18.37 -2.34
CA ILE A 41 -9.22 -17.03 -2.33
C ILE A 41 -8.32 -16.08 -3.12
N THR A 42 -8.89 -15.44 -4.13
CA THR A 42 -8.19 -14.49 -4.99
C THR A 42 -8.62 -13.04 -4.76
N LEU A 43 -9.84 -12.84 -4.24
CA LEU A 43 -10.38 -11.54 -3.86
C LEU A 43 -10.81 -11.56 -2.40
N PRO A 44 -10.60 -10.48 -1.64
CA PRO A 44 -11.06 -10.40 -0.26
C PRO A 44 -12.59 -10.51 -0.21
N PRO A 45 -13.17 -11.37 0.64
CA PRO A 45 -14.60 -11.39 0.88
C PRO A 45 -15.08 -10.08 1.50
N ALA A 46 -16.28 -9.63 1.13
CA ALA A 46 -16.89 -8.45 1.72
C ALA A 46 -17.49 -8.79 3.09
N LEU A 47 -16.98 -8.18 4.13
CA LEU A 47 -17.52 -8.26 5.49
C LEU A 47 -17.84 -6.85 5.97
N ASP A 48 -19.00 -6.66 6.58
CA ASP A 48 -19.41 -5.35 7.12
C ASP A 48 -18.63 -5.02 8.40
N CYS A 49 -17.38 -4.59 8.21
CA CYS A 49 -16.48 -4.14 9.27
C CYS A 49 -15.27 -3.41 8.67
N ALA A 50 -14.52 -2.72 9.53
CA ALA A 50 -13.22 -2.18 9.15
C ALA A 50 -12.31 -3.29 8.63
N SER A 51 -11.65 -3.04 7.48
CA SER A 51 -10.83 -4.04 6.79
C SER A 51 -9.67 -3.42 6.02
N PHE A 52 -8.70 -4.26 5.69
CA PHE A 52 -7.66 -3.95 4.72
C PHE A 52 -7.33 -5.18 3.88
N SER A 53 -6.84 -4.96 2.67
CA SER A 53 -6.33 -6.06 1.85
C SER A 53 -5.12 -5.64 1.01
N PHE A 54 -4.27 -6.63 0.74
CA PHE A 54 -3.11 -6.56 -0.14
C PHE A 54 -3.15 -7.78 -1.04
N SER A 55 -3.28 -7.58 -2.35
CA SER A 55 -3.34 -8.69 -3.31
C SER A 55 -2.47 -8.40 -4.52
N GLN A 56 -1.85 -9.44 -5.06
CA GLN A 56 -1.12 -9.40 -6.32
C GLN A 56 -1.60 -10.52 -7.23
N GLY A 57 -2.34 -10.15 -8.28
CA GLY A 57 -3.03 -11.10 -9.14
C GLY A 57 -2.09 -12.08 -9.83
N GLN A 58 -0.96 -11.61 -10.36
CA GLN A 58 0.02 -12.46 -11.06
C GLN A 58 0.72 -13.46 -10.13
N ALA A 59 0.97 -13.10 -8.88
CA ALA A 59 1.58 -13.99 -7.89
C ALA A 59 0.56 -14.90 -7.21
N GLY A 60 -0.74 -14.61 -7.34
CA GLY A 60 -1.80 -15.32 -6.62
C GLY A 60 -1.68 -15.15 -5.10
N GLU A 61 -1.24 -13.97 -4.66
CA GLU A 61 -1.05 -13.66 -3.25
C GLU A 61 -2.16 -12.74 -2.73
N LEU A 62 -2.62 -13.03 -1.51
CA LEU A 62 -3.60 -12.24 -0.79
C LEU A 62 -3.23 -12.20 0.71
N ARG A 63 -3.32 -11.00 1.29
CA ARG A 63 -3.41 -10.77 2.73
C ARG A 63 -4.62 -9.87 2.96
N ALA A 64 -5.60 -10.33 3.70
CA ALA A 64 -6.76 -9.51 4.07
C ALA A 64 -7.00 -9.59 5.58
N GLY A 65 -7.22 -8.45 6.21
CA GLY A 65 -7.48 -8.34 7.65
C GLY A 65 -8.84 -7.70 7.91
N TYR A 66 -9.56 -8.22 8.89
CA TYR A 66 -10.92 -7.81 9.28
C TYR A 66 -11.02 -7.59 10.78
N GLY A 67 -11.78 -6.58 11.18
CA GLY A 67 -11.92 -6.22 12.58
C GLY A 67 -10.62 -5.72 13.22
N VAL A 68 -10.63 -5.50 14.51
CA VAL A 68 -9.52 -4.86 15.25
C VAL A 68 -9.22 -5.65 16.52
N ALA A 69 -8.17 -6.48 16.52
CA ALA A 69 -7.62 -7.06 17.74
C ALA A 69 -6.82 -6.00 18.53
N ALA A 70 -6.06 -5.17 17.81
CA ALA A 70 -5.40 -3.99 18.35
C ALA A 70 -5.10 -2.96 17.25
N GLN A 71 -5.07 -1.70 17.64
CA GLN A 71 -4.77 -0.60 16.75
C GLN A 71 -4.01 0.49 17.49
N TRP A 72 -2.99 1.05 16.84
CA TRP A 72 -2.24 2.19 17.34
C TRP A 72 -2.12 3.24 16.24
N THR A 73 -2.44 4.47 16.57
CA THR A 73 -2.28 5.63 15.70
C THR A 73 -1.23 6.57 16.25
N ALA A 74 -0.55 7.27 15.38
CA ALA A 74 0.40 8.30 15.76
C ALA A 74 0.32 9.47 14.77
N GLN A 75 0.64 10.68 15.26
CA GLN A 75 0.60 11.93 14.50
C GLN A 75 1.96 12.64 14.59
N GLY A 76 2.17 13.58 13.66
CA GLY A 76 3.33 14.44 13.65
C GLY A 76 4.64 13.78 13.18
N PRO A 77 5.78 14.48 13.31
CA PRO A 77 7.07 14.03 12.77
C PRO A 77 7.56 12.71 13.36
N GLU A 78 7.30 12.44 14.64
CA GLU A 78 7.76 11.24 15.36
C GLU A 78 6.82 10.03 15.23
N ARG A 79 5.83 10.08 14.31
CA ARG A 79 4.79 9.06 14.18
C ARG A 79 5.32 7.64 13.97
N LEU A 80 6.36 7.47 13.13
CA LEU A 80 6.96 6.16 12.88
C LEU A 80 7.74 5.65 14.08
N ARG A 81 8.45 6.53 14.78
CA ARG A 81 9.17 6.17 16.01
C ARG A 81 8.21 5.71 17.12
N ALA A 82 7.06 6.39 17.25
CA ALA A 82 6.03 5.98 18.21
C ALA A 82 5.47 4.59 17.89
N LEU A 83 5.13 4.32 16.61
CA LEU A 83 4.65 3.01 16.17
C LEU A 83 5.72 1.92 16.24
N ARG A 84 6.98 2.24 15.99
CA ARG A 84 8.13 1.33 16.18
C ARG A 84 8.19 0.76 17.60
N THR A 85 7.96 1.60 18.61
CA THR A 85 7.92 1.16 20.01
C THR A 85 6.79 0.14 20.22
N ARG A 86 5.59 0.44 19.70
CA ARG A 86 4.44 -0.47 19.77
C ARG A 86 4.67 -1.78 19.03
N ALA A 87 5.29 -1.72 17.85
CA ALA A 87 5.63 -2.90 17.06
C ALA A 87 6.63 -3.82 17.80
N ARG A 88 7.64 -3.26 18.46
CA ARG A 88 8.58 -4.02 19.28
C ARG A 88 7.91 -4.68 20.49
N ASP A 89 6.99 -3.98 21.15
CA ASP A 89 6.24 -4.55 22.26
C ASP A 89 5.31 -5.67 21.78
N LEU A 90 4.69 -5.50 20.60
CA LEU A 90 3.88 -6.52 19.96
C LEU A 90 4.72 -7.77 19.69
N THR A 91 5.86 -7.67 18.99
CA THR A 91 6.71 -8.81 18.61
C THR A 91 7.17 -9.64 19.80
N ARG A 92 7.54 -8.99 20.91
CA ARG A 92 8.02 -9.66 22.12
C ARG A 92 6.96 -10.52 22.80
N ARG A 93 5.69 -10.28 22.55
CA ARG A 93 4.54 -10.87 23.26
C ARG A 93 3.49 -11.44 22.31
N TRP A 94 3.88 -11.74 21.07
CA TRP A 94 2.99 -12.27 20.06
C TRP A 94 3.31 -13.73 19.78
N GLN A 95 2.41 -14.59 20.16
CA GLN A 95 2.52 -16.05 19.97
C GLN A 95 1.82 -16.47 18.68
N HIS A 96 2.45 -17.37 17.93
CA HIS A 96 1.92 -17.92 16.69
C HIS A 96 1.74 -19.42 16.85
N LEU A 97 0.54 -19.90 16.56
CA LEU A 97 0.13 -21.27 16.70
C LEU A 97 -0.38 -21.74 15.35
N ASP A 98 0.33 -22.64 14.71
CA ASP A 98 0.04 -23.18 13.37
C ASP A 98 -0.04 -24.72 13.45
N PRO A 99 -1.15 -25.28 14.00
CA PRO A 99 -1.30 -26.72 14.16
C PRO A 99 -1.44 -27.47 12.84
N ASP A 100 -1.74 -26.79 11.74
CA ASP A 100 -1.88 -27.35 10.40
C ASP A 100 -0.59 -27.25 9.58
N GLU A 101 0.51 -26.72 10.17
CA GLU A 101 1.84 -26.55 9.53
C GLU A 101 1.76 -25.80 8.19
N THR A 102 0.89 -24.79 8.10
CA THR A 102 0.66 -24.01 6.88
C THR A 102 1.84 -23.11 6.53
N GLY A 103 2.69 -22.78 7.51
CA GLY A 103 3.79 -21.84 7.40
C GLY A 103 3.35 -20.38 7.28
N PHE A 104 2.06 -20.06 7.54
CA PHE A 104 1.60 -18.69 7.68
C PHE A 104 1.73 -18.20 9.12
N LEU A 105 1.85 -16.90 9.28
CA LEU A 105 1.98 -16.22 10.57
C LEU A 105 0.87 -15.21 10.78
N GLY A 106 0.67 -14.79 12.02
CA GLY A 106 -0.08 -13.58 12.31
C GLY A 106 0.59 -12.37 11.67
N PHE A 107 -0.22 -11.43 11.19
CA PHE A 107 0.26 -10.24 10.51
C PHE A 107 -0.46 -8.97 10.96
N ALA A 108 0.19 -7.83 10.76
CA ALA A 108 -0.36 -6.50 11.01
C ALA A 108 -0.17 -5.63 9.77
N MET A 109 -1.03 -4.62 9.58
CA MET A 109 -0.84 -3.57 8.59
C MET A 109 -0.11 -2.40 9.24
N LEU A 110 0.93 -1.89 8.58
CA LEU A 110 1.50 -0.57 8.81
C LEU A 110 1.09 0.35 7.66
N GLY A 111 0.58 1.53 7.98
CA GLY A 111 0.32 2.55 6.97
C GLY A 111 0.62 3.94 7.50
N PHE A 112 1.05 4.86 6.61
CA PHE A 112 1.30 6.24 6.98
C PHE A 112 1.18 7.21 5.80
N ALA A 113 0.78 8.44 6.12
CA ALA A 113 0.59 9.52 5.17
C ALA A 113 1.92 10.00 4.53
N ALA A 114 1.83 10.67 3.40
CA ALA A 114 2.96 11.26 2.68
C ALA A 114 3.77 12.22 3.56
N ALA A 115 3.08 13.07 4.30
CA ALA A 115 3.67 14.00 5.26
C ALA A 115 2.89 13.98 6.58
N PRO A 116 3.53 14.27 7.71
CA PRO A 116 2.82 14.44 8.97
C PRO A 116 2.05 15.76 8.96
N HIS A 117 0.88 15.77 9.61
CA HIS A 117 0.21 17.02 9.90
C HIS A 117 1.05 17.87 10.88
N PRO A 118 1.07 19.21 10.74
CA PRO A 118 1.72 20.09 11.70
C PRO A 118 1.12 19.90 13.10
N ALA A 119 1.97 19.80 14.12
CA ALA A 119 1.54 19.58 15.50
C ALA A 119 0.63 20.70 16.07
N SER A 120 0.62 21.88 15.44
CA SER A 120 -0.19 23.06 15.81
C SER A 120 -1.57 23.09 15.17
N THR A 121 -1.88 22.18 14.25
CA THR A 121 -3.21 22.11 13.67
C THR A 121 -4.09 21.29 14.64
N PRO A 122 -5.17 21.86 15.24
CA PRO A 122 -6.15 21.05 15.94
C PRO A 122 -6.59 19.94 15.02
N ALA A 123 -6.79 18.72 15.57
CA ALA A 123 -7.36 17.63 14.77
C ALA A 123 -8.57 18.22 14.02
N PRO A 124 -8.57 18.19 12.68
CA PRO A 124 -9.59 18.91 11.94
C PRO A 124 -10.95 18.40 12.42
N THR A 125 -11.81 19.34 12.79
CA THR A 125 -13.23 19.05 12.92
C THR A 125 -13.66 18.52 11.57
N ARG A 126 -13.73 17.19 11.45
CA ARG A 126 -14.08 16.37 10.28
C ARG A 126 -13.82 17.09 8.95
N PRO A 127 -12.65 16.88 8.28
CA PRO A 127 -12.44 17.44 6.96
C PRO A 127 -13.60 17.02 6.05
N ALA A 128 -14.09 17.93 5.24
CA ALA A 128 -15.18 17.65 4.30
C ALA A 128 -14.82 16.56 3.27
N ASP A 129 -13.56 16.14 3.21
CA ASP A 129 -13.02 15.14 2.29
C ASP A 129 -12.85 13.72 2.88
N GLY A 130 -13.36 13.45 4.10
CA GLY A 130 -13.28 12.12 4.72
C GLY A 130 -11.88 11.70 5.19
N SER A 131 -10.87 12.57 5.09
CA SER A 131 -9.47 12.26 5.48
C SER A 131 -9.29 11.98 6.98
N ALA A 132 -10.27 12.37 7.81
CA ALA A 132 -10.24 12.15 9.27
C ALA A 132 -10.17 10.68 9.70
N ASP A 133 -10.60 9.75 8.84
CA ASP A 133 -10.59 8.32 9.16
C ASP A 133 -9.21 7.66 8.95
N LEU A 134 -8.32 8.28 8.18
CA LEU A 134 -6.95 7.82 7.93
C LEU A 134 -5.93 8.72 8.65
N PRO A 135 -5.35 8.27 9.77
CA PRO A 135 -4.40 9.06 10.57
C PRO A 135 -3.04 9.20 9.87
N ASP A 136 -2.16 10.07 10.40
CA ASP A 136 -0.79 10.23 9.88
C ASP A 136 -0.01 8.92 9.85
N ALA A 137 -0.23 8.06 10.84
CA ALA A 137 0.31 6.70 10.84
C ALA A 137 -0.58 5.76 11.65
N LEU A 138 -0.63 4.51 11.20
CA LEU A 138 -1.51 3.46 11.72
C LEU A 138 -0.75 2.13 11.74
N LEU A 139 -0.75 1.46 12.88
CA LEU A 139 -0.40 0.05 13.02
C LEU A 139 -1.66 -0.70 13.43
N TRP A 140 -2.08 -1.69 12.64
CA TRP A 140 -3.37 -2.37 12.80
C TRP A 140 -3.21 -3.88 12.77
N LEU A 141 -3.53 -4.52 13.89
CA LEU A 141 -3.59 -5.97 14.07
C LEU A 141 -5.05 -6.43 13.90
N PRO A 142 -5.39 -7.22 12.87
CA PRO A 142 -6.77 -7.67 12.64
C PRO A 142 -7.19 -8.79 13.59
N GLU A 143 -8.50 -8.94 13.84
CA GLU A 143 -9.04 -10.10 14.58
C GLU A 143 -9.11 -11.35 13.71
N LEU A 144 -9.47 -11.16 12.43
CA LEU A 144 -9.54 -12.20 11.42
C LEU A 144 -8.63 -11.84 10.27
N GLY A 145 -7.73 -12.73 9.91
CA GLY A 145 -6.86 -12.64 8.74
C GLY A 145 -7.13 -13.74 7.73
N LEU A 146 -6.97 -13.45 6.45
CA LEU A 146 -6.92 -14.40 5.36
C LEU A 146 -5.59 -14.24 4.63
N CYS A 147 -4.90 -15.35 4.43
CA CYS A 147 -3.62 -15.43 3.76
C CYS A 147 -3.69 -16.43 2.62
N THR A 148 -3.36 -16.00 1.39
CA THR A 148 -3.19 -16.92 0.25
C THR A 148 -1.80 -16.74 -0.32
N ARG A 149 -1.11 -17.83 -0.59
CA ARG A 149 0.20 -17.86 -1.24
C ARG A 149 0.39 -19.20 -1.94
N ARG A 150 0.75 -19.17 -3.22
CA ARG A 150 1.00 -20.38 -4.03
C ARG A 150 -0.16 -21.38 -4.04
N GLY A 151 -1.38 -20.88 -4.02
CA GLY A 151 -2.60 -21.71 -4.04
C GLY A 151 -3.03 -22.27 -2.68
N GLN A 152 -2.21 -22.15 -1.64
CA GLN A 152 -2.57 -22.49 -0.27
C GLN A 152 -3.21 -21.28 0.41
N THR A 153 -4.28 -21.51 1.17
CA THR A 153 -4.97 -20.47 1.93
C THR A 153 -5.06 -20.84 3.39
N ALA A 154 -4.88 -19.86 4.26
CA ALA A 154 -5.06 -20.01 5.71
C ALA A 154 -5.90 -18.88 6.29
N LEU A 155 -6.61 -19.23 7.35
CA LEU A 155 -7.34 -18.38 8.25
C LEU A 155 -6.46 -18.05 9.45
N VAL A 156 -6.34 -16.79 9.82
CA VAL A 156 -5.57 -16.32 10.97
C VAL A 156 -6.51 -15.67 11.97
N LEU A 157 -6.67 -16.26 13.14
CA LEU A 157 -7.51 -15.75 14.21
C LEU A 157 -6.65 -15.14 15.31
N THR A 158 -6.73 -13.83 15.50
CA THR A 158 -5.86 -13.11 16.43
C THR A 158 -6.65 -12.56 17.61
N THR A 159 -6.08 -12.65 18.79
CA THR A 159 -6.64 -12.13 20.02
C THR A 159 -5.60 -11.45 20.90
N ARG A 160 -6.09 -10.53 21.72
CA ARG A 160 -5.32 -9.97 22.84
C ARG A 160 -5.43 -10.92 24.05
N LEU A 161 -4.32 -11.11 24.75
CA LEU A 161 -4.25 -11.88 26.00
C LEU A 161 -4.24 -10.94 27.23
N PRO A 162 -4.74 -11.40 28.39
CA PRO A 162 -5.34 -12.70 28.62
C PRO A 162 -6.76 -12.81 28.04
N ALA A 163 -7.14 -14.02 27.62
CA ALA A 163 -8.47 -14.36 27.13
C ALA A 163 -8.86 -15.78 27.58
N THR A 164 -10.15 -16.05 27.75
CA THR A 164 -10.62 -17.39 28.07
C THR A 164 -10.97 -18.17 26.81
N HIS A 165 -10.77 -19.50 26.80
CA HIS A 165 -11.15 -20.35 25.67
C HIS A 165 -12.65 -20.24 25.33
N ALA A 166 -13.51 -20.08 26.33
CA ALA A 166 -14.96 -19.90 26.12
C ALA A 166 -15.27 -18.61 25.35
N ASP A 167 -14.62 -17.52 25.71
CA ASP A 167 -14.76 -16.21 25.05
C ASP A 167 -14.23 -16.27 23.61
N LEU A 168 -13.05 -16.84 23.42
CA LEU A 168 -12.45 -17.02 22.11
C LEU A 168 -13.31 -17.87 21.18
N ARG A 169 -13.81 -19.01 21.70
CA ARG A 169 -14.71 -19.88 20.94
C ARG A 169 -15.96 -19.14 20.46
N ARG A 170 -16.60 -18.37 21.35
CA ARG A 170 -17.79 -17.59 20.99
C ARG A 170 -17.47 -16.55 19.91
N ARG A 171 -16.41 -15.76 20.06
CA ARG A 171 -16.01 -14.70 19.14
C ARG A 171 -15.58 -15.25 17.79
N TRP A 172 -14.74 -16.26 17.77
CA TRP A 172 -14.19 -16.82 16.54
C TRP A 172 -15.20 -17.64 15.75
N ARG A 173 -16.12 -18.34 16.42
CA ARG A 173 -17.28 -18.95 15.75
C ARG A 173 -18.19 -17.91 15.09
N ALA A 174 -18.38 -16.74 15.72
CA ALA A 174 -19.11 -15.63 15.11
C ALA A 174 -18.41 -15.09 13.86
N TRP A 175 -17.09 -15.01 13.86
CA TRP A 175 -16.31 -14.68 12.66
C TRP A 175 -16.47 -15.71 11.56
N LEU A 176 -16.38 -17.00 11.86
CA LEU A 176 -16.57 -18.09 10.88
C LEU A 176 -17.98 -18.06 10.27
N ALA A 177 -19.01 -17.82 11.09
CA ALA A 177 -20.39 -17.72 10.63
C ALA A 177 -20.63 -16.54 9.65
N ARG A 178 -19.85 -15.46 9.76
CA ARG A 178 -19.89 -14.32 8.80
C ARG A 178 -19.00 -14.57 7.58
N LEU A 179 -17.83 -15.16 7.78
CA LEU A 179 -16.86 -15.39 6.73
C LEU A 179 -17.34 -16.42 5.70
N VAL A 180 -17.81 -17.59 6.14
CA VAL A 180 -18.11 -18.70 5.23
C VAL A 180 -19.15 -18.35 4.17
N PRO A 181 -20.28 -17.68 4.47
CA PRO A 181 -21.20 -17.20 3.43
C PRO A 181 -20.57 -16.17 2.48
N ALA A 182 -19.67 -15.31 3.00
CA ALA A 182 -19.00 -14.31 2.18
C ALA A 182 -17.95 -14.93 1.22
N LEU A 183 -17.38 -16.07 1.57
CA LEU A 183 -16.50 -16.85 0.69
C LEU A 183 -17.26 -17.49 -0.48
N ASP A 184 -18.49 -17.93 -0.25
CA ASP A 184 -19.35 -18.54 -1.27
C ASP A 184 -20.05 -17.50 -2.17
N ALA A 185 -19.99 -16.22 -1.79
CA ALA A 185 -20.58 -15.15 -2.59
C ALA A 185 -19.94 -15.12 -3.99
N PRO A 186 -20.74 -15.07 -5.06
CA PRO A 186 -20.23 -15.09 -6.42
C PRO A 186 -19.27 -13.91 -6.65
N LEU A 187 -18.29 -14.12 -7.53
CA LEU A 187 -17.46 -13.01 -7.99
C LEU A 187 -18.36 -11.95 -8.63
N PRO A 188 -18.08 -10.67 -8.40
CA PRO A 188 -18.88 -9.62 -8.99
C PRO A 188 -18.80 -9.72 -10.53
N GLU A 189 -19.96 -9.81 -11.18
CA GLU A 189 -20.02 -9.76 -12.63
C GLU A 189 -19.46 -8.43 -13.15
N PRO A 190 -18.71 -8.42 -14.27
CA PRO A 190 -18.26 -7.20 -14.90
C PRO A 190 -19.48 -6.33 -15.24
N LEU A 191 -19.55 -5.14 -14.70
CA LEU A 191 -20.58 -4.19 -15.13
C LEU A 191 -20.26 -3.68 -16.52
N THR A 192 -21.31 -3.40 -17.30
CA THR A 192 -21.19 -2.44 -18.40
C THR A 192 -20.66 -1.14 -17.80
N SER A 193 -19.61 -0.57 -18.42
CA SER A 193 -18.96 0.64 -17.91
C SER A 193 -19.99 1.75 -17.62
N SER A 194 -19.95 2.29 -16.42
CA SER A 194 -20.81 3.42 -16.03
C SER A 194 -20.12 4.75 -16.36
N THR A 195 -20.94 5.74 -16.75
CA THR A 195 -20.42 7.09 -16.96
C THR A 195 -20.10 7.74 -15.61
N LEU A 196 -18.89 8.25 -15.46
CA LEU A 196 -18.46 9.04 -14.31
C LEU A 196 -18.58 10.54 -14.63
N THR A 197 -19.08 11.31 -13.69
CA THR A 197 -19.10 12.77 -13.77
C THR A 197 -17.79 13.32 -13.24
N ASN A 198 -17.10 14.15 -14.04
CA ASN A 198 -15.89 14.83 -13.60
C ASN A 198 -16.28 16.07 -12.76
N LEU A 199 -15.78 16.15 -11.53
CA LEU A 199 -16.02 17.23 -10.58
C LEU A 199 -14.94 18.32 -10.63
N GLY A 200 -13.94 18.16 -11.50
CA GLY A 200 -12.86 19.13 -11.67
C GLY A 200 -11.48 18.60 -11.23
N SER A 201 -10.49 19.44 -11.40
CA SER A 201 -9.08 19.18 -11.06
C SER A 201 -8.52 20.26 -10.14
N LEU A 202 -7.72 19.85 -9.17
CA LEU A 202 -6.95 20.74 -8.29
C LEU A 202 -5.47 20.32 -8.31
N PRO A 203 -4.55 21.18 -8.74
CA PRO A 203 -4.79 22.43 -9.46
C PRO A 203 -5.49 22.20 -10.81
N ASP A 204 -6.11 23.23 -11.38
CA ASP A 204 -6.56 23.22 -12.76
C ASP A 204 -5.38 23.41 -13.73
N LEU A 205 -5.62 23.41 -15.04
CA LEU A 205 -4.55 23.52 -16.05
C LEU A 205 -3.79 24.87 -15.98
N ARG A 206 -4.46 25.97 -15.63
CA ARG A 206 -3.85 27.27 -15.53
C ARG A 206 -2.91 27.34 -14.33
N ASP A 207 -3.42 26.92 -13.18
CA ASP A 207 -2.67 26.91 -11.92
C ASP A 207 -1.53 25.88 -11.97
N TRP A 208 -1.75 24.74 -12.65
CA TRP A 208 -0.70 23.75 -12.92
C TRP A 208 0.49 24.34 -13.68
N ARG A 209 0.21 25.12 -14.75
CA ARG A 209 1.28 25.79 -15.51
C ARG A 209 2.10 26.73 -14.63
N THR A 210 1.42 27.58 -13.86
CA THR A 210 2.06 28.51 -12.92
C THR A 210 2.92 27.75 -11.90
N LEU A 211 2.43 26.63 -11.37
CA LEU A 211 3.13 25.81 -10.39
C LEU A 211 4.39 25.15 -11.01
N VAL A 212 4.29 24.61 -12.23
CA VAL A 212 5.43 24.03 -12.96
C VAL A 212 6.48 25.12 -13.26
N GLU A 213 6.08 26.30 -13.71
CA GLU A 213 6.99 27.42 -13.98
C GLU A 213 7.71 27.89 -12.71
N SER A 214 7.00 27.91 -11.58
CA SER A 214 7.58 28.22 -10.26
C SER A 214 8.60 27.15 -9.84
N ALA A 215 8.31 25.88 -10.06
CA ALA A 215 9.23 24.78 -9.80
C ALA A 215 10.49 24.86 -10.67
N LEU A 216 10.32 25.10 -11.98
CA LEU A 216 11.45 25.30 -12.92
C LEU A 216 12.31 26.48 -12.53
N THR A 217 11.71 27.56 -12.02
CA THR A 217 12.45 28.72 -11.53
C THR A 217 13.28 28.38 -10.28
N ALA A 218 12.71 27.61 -9.34
CA ALA A 218 13.42 27.15 -8.16
C ALA A 218 14.59 26.21 -8.54
N ILE A 219 14.39 25.32 -9.50
CA ILE A 219 15.44 24.41 -10.02
C ILE A 219 16.57 25.21 -10.68
N ARG A 220 16.26 26.21 -11.53
CA ARG A 220 17.29 27.05 -12.17
C ARG A 220 18.11 27.87 -11.17
N ARG A 221 17.51 28.28 -10.04
CA ARG A 221 18.18 29.01 -8.97
C ARG A 221 18.99 28.13 -8.02
N GLY A 222 18.89 26.80 -8.13
CA GLY A 222 19.73 25.84 -7.45
C GLY A 222 19.30 25.29 -6.10
N PRO A 223 18.15 25.68 -5.46
CA PRO A 223 17.74 25.02 -4.23
C PRO A 223 17.12 23.62 -4.46
N LEU A 224 16.75 23.31 -5.71
CA LEU A 224 16.14 22.05 -6.11
C LEU A 224 16.80 21.49 -7.37
N ASP A 225 16.95 20.15 -7.43
CA ASP A 225 17.30 19.42 -8.64
C ASP A 225 16.03 18.86 -9.31
N LYS A 226 15.06 18.46 -8.48
CA LYS A 226 13.79 17.84 -8.87
C LYS A 226 12.71 18.12 -7.83
N VAL A 227 11.47 18.29 -8.28
CA VAL A 227 10.29 18.26 -7.40
C VAL A 227 9.14 17.52 -8.08
N VAL A 228 8.38 16.74 -7.32
CA VAL A 228 7.22 16.00 -7.86
C VAL A 228 5.94 16.73 -7.47
N LEU A 229 5.29 17.33 -8.47
CA LEU A 229 4.02 18.03 -8.29
C LEU A 229 2.85 17.07 -8.35
N CYS A 230 1.87 17.30 -7.48
CA CYS A 230 0.63 16.50 -7.42
C CYS A 230 -0.56 17.25 -8.03
N ARG A 231 -1.45 16.46 -8.62
CA ARG A 231 -2.77 16.88 -9.07
C ARG A 231 -3.82 15.89 -8.59
N ARG A 232 -4.99 16.40 -8.16
CA ARG A 232 -6.15 15.62 -7.75
C ARG A 232 -7.31 15.89 -8.71
N ILE A 233 -8.09 14.85 -9.06
CA ILE A 233 -9.39 14.99 -9.74
C ILE A 233 -10.48 14.38 -8.89
N GLY A 234 -11.68 15.01 -8.90
CA GLY A 234 -12.88 14.44 -8.33
C GLY A 234 -13.71 13.74 -9.40
N LEU A 235 -14.22 12.56 -9.09
CA LEU A 235 -15.17 11.82 -9.93
C LEU A 235 -16.39 11.44 -9.10
N ARG A 236 -17.60 11.46 -9.72
CA ARG A 236 -18.83 10.98 -9.10
C ARG A 236 -19.46 9.89 -9.95
N GLY A 237 -19.81 8.77 -9.31
CA GLY A 237 -20.61 7.70 -9.87
C GLY A 237 -22.12 8.02 -9.82
N ARG A 238 -22.94 7.23 -10.50
CA ARG A 238 -24.40 7.30 -10.39
C ARG A 238 -24.94 6.64 -9.12
N ARG A 239 -24.13 5.86 -8.44
CA ARG A 239 -24.39 5.10 -7.21
C ARG A 239 -23.11 4.98 -6.41
N PRO A 240 -23.17 4.61 -5.13
CA PRO A 240 -21.99 4.29 -4.34
C PRO A 240 -21.14 3.22 -5.03
N PHE A 241 -19.82 3.42 -5.00
CA PHE A 241 -18.87 2.49 -5.60
C PHE A 241 -18.82 1.17 -4.82
N ASP A 242 -18.90 0.04 -5.54
CA ASP A 242 -18.75 -1.29 -4.99
C ASP A 242 -17.24 -1.63 -4.90
N LEU A 243 -16.71 -1.74 -3.68
CA LEU A 243 -15.29 -1.97 -3.47
C LEU A 243 -14.83 -3.33 -4.03
N ARG A 244 -15.64 -4.39 -3.92
CA ARG A 244 -15.25 -5.72 -4.40
C ARG A 244 -15.14 -5.75 -5.92
N ARG A 245 -16.04 -5.06 -6.64
CA ARG A 245 -15.95 -4.87 -8.10
C ARG A 245 -14.74 -4.05 -8.48
N LEU A 246 -14.46 -3.00 -7.72
CA LEU A 246 -13.28 -2.17 -7.95
C LEU A 246 -11.99 -2.96 -7.77
N LEU A 247 -11.87 -3.76 -6.71
CA LEU A 247 -10.70 -4.62 -6.48
C LEU A 247 -10.54 -5.67 -7.57
N ALA A 248 -11.63 -6.28 -8.05
CA ALA A 248 -11.60 -7.20 -9.19
C ALA A 248 -11.11 -6.50 -10.45
N ALA A 249 -11.64 -5.30 -10.76
CA ALA A 249 -11.20 -4.49 -11.91
C ALA A 249 -9.73 -4.08 -11.80
N LEU A 250 -9.27 -3.64 -10.62
CA LEU A 250 -7.87 -3.28 -10.39
C LEU A 250 -6.93 -4.49 -10.56
N THR A 251 -7.29 -5.64 -10.01
CA THR A 251 -6.51 -6.88 -10.16
C THR A 251 -6.41 -7.32 -11.60
N TYR A 252 -7.49 -7.20 -12.37
CA TYR A 252 -7.51 -7.51 -13.80
C TYR A 252 -6.69 -6.53 -14.64
N LEU A 253 -6.85 -5.22 -14.40
CA LEU A 253 -6.16 -4.18 -15.16
C LEU A 253 -4.68 -4.04 -14.79
N PHE A 254 -4.31 -4.40 -13.55
CA PHE A 254 -2.95 -4.23 -13.02
C PHE A 254 -2.42 -5.52 -12.36
N PRO A 255 -2.33 -6.64 -13.12
CA PRO A 255 -2.03 -7.97 -12.56
C PRO A 255 -0.64 -8.06 -11.89
N SER A 256 0.31 -7.20 -12.30
CA SER A 256 1.67 -7.12 -11.74
C SER A 256 1.83 -6.09 -10.62
N CYS A 257 0.79 -5.29 -10.34
CA CYS A 257 0.81 -4.32 -9.24
C CYS A 257 0.31 -4.94 -7.94
N GLN A 258 0.74 -4.36 -6.83
CA GLN A 258 0.13 -4.58 -5.54
C GLN A 258 -1.19 -3.80 -5.48
N VAL A 259 -2.31 -4.51 -5.40
CA VAL A 259 -3.63 -3.90 -5.16
C VAL A 259 -3.86 -3.83 -3.67
N ILE A 260 -4.14 -2.64 -3.17
CA ILE A 260 -4.30 -2.36 -1.74
C ILE A 260 -5.68 -1.75 -1.52
N SER A 261 -6.40 -2.21 -0.50
CA SER A 261 -7.58 -1.54 0.02
C SER A 261 -7.50 -1.35 1.52
N ILE A 262 -8.05 -0.24 2.01
CA ILE A 262 -8.17 0.08 3.43
C ILE A 262 -9.54 0.69 3.64
N GLU A 263 -10.39 0.03 4.44
CA GLU A 263 -11.71 0.50 4.81
C GLU A 263 -11.72 0.86 6.29
N ARG A 264 -11.99 2.11 6.59
CA ARG A 264 -12.05 2.60 7.97
C ARG A 264 -13.08 3.71 8.09
N GLY A 265 -14.10 3.50 8.91
CA GLY A 265 -15.25 4.41 8.95
C GLY A 265 -15.97 4.46 7.61
N GLU A 266 -16.23 5.66 7.12
CA GLU A 266 -16.83 5.88 5.80
C GLU A 266 -15.82 5.97 4.66
N THR A 267 -14.53 6.02 4.99
CA THR A 267 -13.45 6.17 4.02
C THR A 267 -12.98 4.82 3.52
N ARG A 268 -12.87 4.70 2.20
CA ARG A 268 -12.22 3.62 1.49
C ARG A 268 -11.05 4.19 0.71
N PHE A 269 -9.86 3.68 0.96
CA PHE A 269 -8.67 4.04 0.20
C PHE A 269 -8.24 2.83 -0.62
N VAL A 270 -8.02 3.02 -1.92
CA VAL A 270 -7.55 1.97 -2.82
C VAL A 270 -6.33 2.42 -3.59
N ALA A 271 -5.43 1.49 -3.88
CA ALA A 271 -4.26 1.75 -4.71
C ALA A 271 -3.92 0.51 -5.56
N ALA A 272 -3.37 0.74 -6.75
CA ALA A 272 -2.76 -0.31 -7.58
C ALA A 272 -1.32 0.11 -7.91
N THR A 273 -0.41 -0.18 -7.00
CA THR A 273 0.96 0.35 -7.03
C THR A 273 1.99 -0.67 -7.51
N PRO A 274 2.90 -0.28 -8.40
CA PRO A 274 4.05 -1.10 -8.78
C PRO A 274 5.27 -0.85 -7.89
N GLU A 275 5.25 0.20 -7.05
CA GLU A 275 6.44 0.69 -6.34
C GLU A 275 6.51 0.14 -4.93
N ARG A 276 7.37 -0.85 -4.72
CA ARG A 276 7.71 -1.35 -3.40
C ARG A 276 8.77 -0.44 -2.77
N LEU A 277 8.42 0.19 -1.65
CA LEU A 277 9.35 1.02 -0.90
C LEU A 277 10.51 0.18 -0.35
N LEU A 278 10.17 -0.93 0.30
CA LEU A 278 11.15 -1.86 0.85
C LEU A 278 10.50 -3.21 1.19
N ARG A 279 11.34 -4.25 1.23
CA ARG A 279 11.04 -5.56 1.81
C ARG A 279 12.17 -5.92 2.77
N VAL A 280 11.81 -6.37 3.96
CA VAL A 280 12.76 -6.90 4.95
C VAL A 280 12.36 -8.33 5.27
N HIS A 281 13.32 -9.24 5.17
CA HIS A 281 13.19 -10.64 5.60
C HIS A 281 14.44 -11.05 6.36
N GLY A 282 14.31 -11.25 7.66
CA GLY A 282 15.44 -11.41 8.56
C GLY A 282 16.38 -10.18 8.51
N ARG A 283 17.59 -10.38 8.03
CA ARG A 283 18.55 -9.28 7.81
C ARG A 283 18.67 -8.83 6.35
N GLN A 284 17.94 -9.45 5.43
CA GLN A 284 17.94 -9.04 4.03
C GLN A 284 16.96 -7.91 3.80
N VAL A 285 17.41 -6.87 3.11
CA VAL A 285 16.57 -5.77 2.64
C VAL A 285 16.62 -5.68 1.13
N GLU A 286 15.47 -5.41 0.52
CA GLU A 286 15.31 -5.07 -0.89
C GLU A 286 14.52 -3.77 -1.01
N VAL A 287 14.94 -2.90 -1.94
CA VAL A 287 14.30 -1.62 -2.26
C VAL A 287 14.21 -1.50 -3.77
N ASP A 288 13.05 -1.15 -4.29
CA ASP A 288 12.86 -0.94 -5.72
C ASP A 288 13.08 0.53 -6.08
N ALA A 289 14.19 0.84 -6.77
CA ALA A 289 14.39 2.14 -7.37
C ALA A 289 13.68 2.17 -8.73
N ILE A 290 12.61 2.97 -8.84
CA ILE A 290 11.78 3.08 -10.05
C ILE A 290 11.70 4.57 -10.44
N ALA A 291 12.13 4.90 -11.68
CA ALA A 291 11.97 6.22 -12.27
C ALA A 291 12.18 6.15 -13.79
N GLY A 292 11.76 7.21 -14.50
CA GLY A 292 11.68 7.19 -15.96
C GLY A 292 10.47 6.39 -16.43
N THR A 293 9.72 6.93 -17.40
CA THR A 293 8.43 6.35 -17.81
C THR A 293 8.23 6.45 -19.31
N ALA A 294 7.82 5.35 -19.93
CA ALA A 294 7.30 5.34 -21.30
C ALA A 294 5.94 4.64 -21.36
N ALA A 295 5.13 5.00 -22.36
CA ALA A 295 3.86 4.33 -22.61
C ALA A 295 4.09 2.90 -23.13
N ARG A 296 3.06 2.05 -23.00
CA ARG A 296 2.96 0.74 -23.65
C ARG A 296 2.24 0.88 -24.99
N SER A 297 2.43 -0.10 -25.86
CA SER A 297 1.72 -0.21 -27.13
C SER A 297 1.17 -1.62 -27.34
N ALA A 298 -0.04 -1.75 -27.88
CA ALA A 298 -0.60 -3.03 -28.30
C ALA A 298 0.17 -3.65 -29.48
N SER A 299 0.89 -2.84 -30.26
CA SER A 299 1.77 -3.31 -31.33
C SER A 299 3.13 -3.69 -30.76
N ALA A 300 3.49 -4.98 -30.80
CA ALA A 300 4.76 -5.48 -30.27
C ALA A 300 6.01 -4.76 -30.85
N PRO A 301 6.12 -4.46 -32.17
CA PRO A 301 7.25 -3.69 -32.69
C PRO A 301 7.32 -2.26 -32.11
N ARG A 302 6.17 -1.61 -31.96
CA ARG A 302 6.11 -0.25 -31.38
C ARG A 302 6.42 -0.27 -29.88
N ASP A 303 5.96 -1.28 -29.16
CA ASP A 303 6.25 -1.44 -27.72
C ASP A 303 7.76 -1.66 -27.49
N ALA A 304 8.39 -2.51 -28.32
CA ALA A 304 9.85 -2.70 -28.30
C ALA A 304 10.62 -1.41 -28.62
N ALA A 305 10.15 -0.62 -29.60
CA ALA A 305 10.74 0.68 -29.91
C ALA A 305 10.63 1.68 -28.75
N LEU A 306 9.48 1.71 -28.06
CA LEU A 306 9.28 2.55 -26.86
C LEU A 306 10.19 2.10 -25.71
N THR A 307 10.37 0.80 -25.53
CA THR A 307 11.32 0.22 -24.54
C THR A 307 12.75 0.67 -24.84
N ALA A 308 13.19 0.51 -26.09
CA ALA A 308 14.52 0.93 -26.51
C ALA A 308 14.75 2.45 -26.36
N ALA A 309 13.73 3.25 -26.70
CA ALA A 309 13.79 4.70 -26.54
C ALA A 309 13.90 5.10 -25.06
N LEU A 310 13.16 4.46 -24.15
CA LEU A 310 13.27 4.67 -22.70
C LEU A 310 14.67 4.36 -22.18
N GLN A 311 15.23 3.22 -22.58
CA GLN A 311 16.59 2.81 -22.21
C GLN A 311 17.67 3.73 -22.77
N ALA A 312 17.46 4.33 -23.95
CA ALA A 312 18.39 5.26 -24.57
C ALA A 312 18.19 6.72 -24.12
N SER A 313 17.10 7.03 -23.42
CA SER A 313 16.76 8.40 -23.00
C SER A 313 17.72 8.92 -21.92
N GLY A 314 18.58 9.86 -22.27
CA GLY A 314 19.50 10.49 -21.31
C GLY A 314 18.78 11.25 -20.18
N LYS A 315 17.55 11.75 -20.40
CA LYS A 315 16.71 12.36 -19.38
C LYS A 315 16.27 11.30 -18.35
N ASP A 316 15.67 10.21 -18.82
CA ASP A 316 15.12 9.15 -17.96
C ASP A 316 16.23 8.41 -17.20
N GLN A 317 17.39 8.20 -17.84
CA GLN A 317 18.57 7.62 -17.18
C GLN A 317 19.08 8.51 -16.05
N ARG A 318 19.15 9.83 -16.23
CA ARG A 318 19.55 10.75 -15.14
C ARG A 318 18.54 10.77 -14.01
N GLU A 319 17.22 10.80 -14.35
CA GLU A 319 16.15 10.74 -13.34
C GLU A 319 16.25 9.45 -12.52
N HIS A 320 16.44 8.32 -13.18
CA HIS A 320 16.60 7.01 -12.56
C HIS A 320 17.85 6.95 -11.66
N ALA A 321 18.98 7.43 -12.16
CA ALA A 321 20.24 7.46 -11.39
C ALA A 321 20.10 8.25 -10.07
N MET A 322 19.36 9.37 -10.07
CA MET A 322 19.09 10.14 -8.85
C MET A 322 18.33 9.33 -7.79
N VAL A 323 17.38 8.47 -8.22
CA VAL A 323 16.62 7.62 -7.30
C VAL A 323 17.49 6.49 -6.77
N VAL A 324 18.27 5.82 -7.64
CA VAL A 324 19.20 4.77 -7.24
C VAL A 324 20.23 5.28 -6.24
N GLU A 325 20.81 6.47 -6.48
CA GLU A 325 21.80 7.07 -5.59
C GLU A 325 21.19 7.37 -4.20
N ALA A 326 19.99 7.96 -4.15
CA ALA A 326 19.32 8.24 -2.88
C ALA A 326 19.02 6.95 -2.08
N VAL A 327 18.60 5.89 -2.75
CA VAL A 327 18.40 4.58 -2.10
C VAL A 327 19.72 4.02 -1.58
N ARG A 328 20.76 4.08 -2.41
CA ARG A 328 22.10 3.61 -2.05
C ARG A 328 22.65 4.33 -0.83
N GLU A 329 22.60 5.67 -0.80
CA GLU A 329 23.05 6.50 0.34
C GLU A 329 22.40 6.07 1.66
N VAL A 330 21.07 5.79 1.63
CA VAL A 330 20.37 5.30 2.82
C VAL A 330 20.83 3.90 3.22
N LEU A 331 20.95 2.98 2.24
CA LEU A 331 21.33 1.59 2.54
C LEU A 331 22.81 1.47 2.96
N ASP A 332 23.73 2.26 2.41
CA ASP A 332 25.13 2.31 2.84
C ASP A 332 25.25 2.71 4.32
N GLY A 333 24.35 3.59 4.80
CA GLY A 333 24.23 3.96 6.20
C GLY A 333 23.60 2.90 7.12
N CYS A 334 22.95 1.86 6.56
CA CYS A 334 22.13 0.88 7.30
C CYS A 334 22.59 -0.57 7.11
N CYS A 335 23.38 -0.87 6.08
CA CYS A 335 23.76 -2.22 5.68
C CYS A 335 25.26 -2.45 5.75
N ASP A 336 25.68 -3.72 5.92
CA ASP A 336 27.08 -4.13 5.85
C ASP A 336 27.57 -4.26 4.41
N ALA A 337 26.65 -4.58 3.48
CA ALA A 337 26.92 -4.69 2.05
C ALA A 337 25.70 -4.25 1.27
N VAL A 338 25.90 -3.45 0.23
CA VAL A 338 24.86 -2.98 -0.67
C VAL A 338 25.16 -3.43 -2.10
N GLN A 339 24.18 -3.98 -2.78
CA GLN A 339 24.26 -4.43 -4.17
C GLN A 339 23.33 -3.59 -5.03
N VAL A 340 23.89 -2.98 -6.06
CA VAL A 340 23.17 -2.18 -7.05
C VAL A 340 23.43 -2.75 -8.43
N PRO A 341 22.40 -3.06 -9.24
CA PRO A 341 22.62 -3.50 -10.63
C PRO A 341 23.35 -2.44 -11.44
N ALA A 342 24.33 -2.84 -12.24
CA ALA A 342 25.10 -1.93 -13.07
C ALA A 342 24.26 -1.25 -14.17
N VAL A 343 23.19 -1.90 -14.62
CA VAL A 343 22.29 -1.41 -15.67
C VAL A 343 20.84 -1.58 -15.20
N PRO A 344 20.01 -0.54 -15.32
CA PRO A 344 18.60 -0.65 -14.99
C PRO A 344 17.88 -1.61 -15.93
N ARG A 345 16.96 -2.39 -15.38
CA ARG A 345 16.00 -3.22 -16.13
C ARG A 345 14.79 -2.39 -16.54
N VAL A 346 13.96 -2.93 -17.41
CA VAL A 346 12.64 -2.33 -17.71
C VAL A 346 11.55 -3.16 -17.01
N MET A 347 10.79 -2.50 -16.15
CA MET A 347 9.58 -3.04 -15.57
C MET A 347 8.40 -2.71 -16.50
N GLN A 348 7.79 -3.72 -17.07
CA GLN A 348 6.62 -3.55 -17.94
C GLN A 348 5.34 -3.75 -17.15
N LEU A 349 4.50 -2.72 -17.10
CA LEU A 349 3.15 -2.75 -16.55
C LEU A 349 2.13 -2.81 -17.69
N HIS A 350 0.84 -2.88 -17.36
CA HIS A 350 -0.21 -2.96 -18.39
C HIS A 350 -0.21 -1.74 -19.32
N ASN A 351 -0.09 -0.53 -18.80
CA ASN A 351 -0.21 0.73 -19.54
C ASN A 351 1.07 1.60 -19.57
N ALA A 352 2.09 1.23 -18.84
CA ALA A 352 3.34 1.96 -18.74
C ALA A 352 4.53 1.01 -18.57
N GLN A 353 5.73 1.51 -18.84
CA GLN A 353 6.99 0.85 -18.53
C GLN A 353 7.94 1.83 -17.87
N HIS A 354 8.76 1.33 -16.93
CA HIS A 354 9.66 2.13 -16.13
C HIS A 354 11.07 1.55 -16.12
N LEU A 355 12.07 2.40 -15.95
CA LEU A 355 13.38 1.91 -15.54
C LEU A 355 13.32 1.48 -14.08
N TRP A 356 13.91 0.33 -13.78
CA TRP A 356 13.88 -0.33 -12.49
C TRP A 356 15.22 -0.95 -12.11
N SER A 357 15.66 -0.66 -10.90
CA SER A 357 16.86 -1.26 -10.28
C SER A 357 16.50 -1.79 -8.89
N PRO A 358 16.47 -3.12 -8.69
CA PRO A 358 16.36 -3.69 -7.36
C PRO A 358 17.69 -3.50 -6.61
N VAL A 359 17.66 -2.70 -5.56
CA VAL A 359 18.82 -2.49 -4.66
C VAL A 359 18.64 -3.38 -3.45
N SER A 360 19.66 -4.12 -3.07
CA SER A 360 19.58 -5.03 -1.92
C SER A 360 20.76 -4.84 -0.98
N GLY A 361 20.58 -5.27 0.28
CA GLY A 361 21.63 -5.18 1.29
C GLY A 361 21.37 -6.10 2.48
N ARG A 362 22.37 -6.20 3.36
CA ARG A 362 22.28 -6.92 4.63
C ARG A 362 22.28 -5.93 5.78
N LEU A 363 21.17 -5.84 6.50
CA LEU A 363 20.98 -4.90 7.60
C LEU A 363 21.97 -5.11 8.74
N ARG A 364 22.45 -4.01 9.33
CA ARG A 364 23.15 -3.99 10.61
C ARG A 364 22.17 -4.22 11.75
N ASP A 365 22.63 -4.78 12.87
CA ASP A 365 21.79 -5.22 13.99
C ASP A 365 20.93 -4.13 14.62
N ALA A 366 21.35 -2.87 14.56
CA ALA A 366 20.62 -1.72 15.11
C ALA A 366 19.49 -1.19 14.19
N THR A 367 19.40 -1.69 12.96
CA THR A 367 18.47 -1.18 11.93
C THR A 367 17.25 -2.09 11.81
N ASP A 368 16.07 -1.51 11.84
CA ASP A 368 14.79 -2.19 11.61
C ASP A 368 14.00 -1.54 10.47
N LEU A 369 12.92 -2.20 10.08
CA LEU A 369 12.00 -1.78 9.00
C LEU A 369 11.50 -0.33 9.18
N PHE A 370 11.17 0.09 10.41
CA PHE A 370 10.67 1.45 10.69
C PHE A 370 11.74 2.51 10.45
N THR A 371 12.97 2.23 10.87
CA THR A 371 14.13 3.12 10.63
C THR A 371 14.40 3.27 9.14
N LEU A 372 14.31 2.17 8.38
CA LEU A 372 14.46 2.21 6.92
C LEU A 372 13.33 2.98 6.26
N ALA A 373 12.08 2.72 6.64
CA ALA A 373 10.91 3.43 6.11
C ALA A 373 11.03 4.95 6.34
N GLU A 374 11.47 5.38 7.52
CA GLU A 374 11.65 6.79 7.86
C GLU A 374 12.77 7.46 7.03
N ARG A 375 13.85 6.73 6.73
CA ARG A 375 14.98 7.26 5.95
C ARG A 375 14.73 7.23 4.44
N LEU A 376 14.04 6.21 3.94
CA LEU A 376 13.72 6.07 2.51
C LEU A 376 12.56 6.95 2.07
N HIS A 377 11.59 7.19 2.95
CA HIS A 377 10.37 7.93 2.61
C HIS A 377 10.42 9.39 3.08
N PRO A 378 9.95 10.34 2.24
CA PRO A 378 9.52 10.15 0.86
C PRO A 378 10.68 9.98 -0.12
N THR A 379 10.49 9.16 -1.16
CA THR A 379 11.50 8.93 -2.19
C THR A 379 11.64 10.14 -3.13
N PRO A 380 12.77 10.29 -3.86
CA PRO A 380 12.88 11.31 -4.92
C PRO A 380 11.87 11.10 -6.05
N ALA A 381 11.30 9.89 -6.19
CA ALA A 381 10.27 9.58 -7.18
C ALA A 381 8.90 10.19 -6.82
N THR A 382 8.66 10.49 -5.54
CA THR A 382 7.37 11.01 -5.04
C THR A 382 7.44 12.41 -4.42
N ASN A 383 8.63 12.87 -4.02
CA ASN A 383 8.85 14.17 -3.37
C ASN A 383 9.75 15.09 -4.22
N GLY A 384 11.00 14.70 -4.43
CA GLY A 384 12.02 15.46 -5.14
C GLY A 384 13.39 15.34 -4.49
N LYS A 385 14.34 16.11 -5.04
CA LYS A 385 15.74 16.16 -4.59
C LYS A 385 16.24 17.61 -4.59
N PRO A 386 16.99 18.05 -3.56
CA PRO A 386 17.21 17.38 -2.27
C PRO A 386 15.92 17.20 -1.49
N GLN A 387 15.84 16.13 -0.67
CA GLN A 387 14.59 15.69 -0.03
C GLN A 387 13.95 16.76 0.88
N VAL A 388 14.75 17.43 1.70
CA VAL A 388 14.27 18.40 2.69
C VAL A 388 13.75 19.65 2.00
N GLU A 389 14.53 20.20 1.06
CA GLU A 389 14.22 21.39 0.28
C GLU A 389 12.97 21.18 -0.58
N ALA A 390 12.86 20.02 -1.23
CA ALA A 390 11.70 19.65 -2.01
C ALA A 390 10.43 19.56 -1.15
N ARG A 391 10.52 18.94 0.05
CA ARG A 391 9.41 18.88 1.01
C ARG A 391 8.97 20.27 1.46
N GLN A 392 9.91 21.14 1.81
CA GLN A 392 9.61 22.51 2.23
C GLN A 392 8.99 23.33 1.10
N TRP A 393 9.47 23.15 -0.12
CA TRP A 393 8.93 23.81 -1.30
C TRP A 393 7.49 23.36 -1.58
N LEU A 394 7.23 22.05 -1.59
CA LEU A 394 5.91 21.47 -1.77
C LEU A 394 4.92 21.97 -0.71
N HIS A 395 5.32 21.96 0.56
CA HIS A 395 4.48 22.44 1.66
C HIS A 395 4.01 23.90 1.48
N ARG A 396 4.84 24.75 0.85
CA ARG A 396 4.51 26.17 0.58
C ARG A 396 3.71 26.38 -0.69
N MET A 397 3.93 25.55 -1.70
CA MET A 397 3.48 25.81 -3.06
C MET A 397 2.35 24.91 -3.54
N GLU A 398 2.25 23.69 -3.02
CA GLU A 398 1.23 22.74 -3.46
C GLU A 398 -0.14 23.10 -2.85
N PRO A 399 -1.20 23.27 -3.69
CA PRO A 399 -2.49 23.79 -3.22
C PRO A 399 -3.40 22.73 -2.59
N LEU A 400 -2.90 21.50 -2.41
CA LEU A 400 -3.67 20.37 -1.90
C LEU A 400 -2.88 19.55 -0.88
N GLU A 401 -3.59 18.92 0.04
CA GLU A 401 -3.03 17.91 0.93
C GLU A 401 -3.03 16.55 0.24
N ARG A 402 -1.90 15.85 0.31
CA ARG A 402 -1.74 14.52 -0.31
C ARG A 402 -2.38 13.41 0.51
N GLY A 403 -2.55 13.61 1.82
CA GLY A 403 -3.01 12.55 2.71
C GLY A 403 -2.17 11.29 2.58
N TRP A 404 -2.81 10.18 2.26
CA TRP A 404 -2.15 8.89 2.03
C TRP A 404 -1.62 8.70 0.60
N TYR A 405 -1.99 9.53 -0.37
CA TYR A 405 -1.33 9.53 -1.69
C TYR A 405 0.17 9.82 -1.53
N THR A 406 1.03 9.04 -2.16
CA THR A 406 2.50 8.99 -1.96
C THR A 406 2.95 8.65 -0.53
N GLY A 407 2.02 8.33 0.35
CA GLY A 407 2.29 7.67 1.62
C GLY A 407 2.65 6.20 1.41
N VAL A 408 2.59 5.41 2.47
CA VAL A 408 3.04 4.02 2.45
C VAL A 408 2.03 3.14 3.17
N ALA A 409 1.80 1.92 2.65
CA ALA A 409 1.15 0.87 3.40
C ALA A 409 1.78 -0.49 3.09
N GLY A 410 1.69 -1.40 4.06
CA GLY A 410 2.23 -2.74 3.87
C GLY A 410 1.91 -3.69 5.02
N ILE A 411 2.39 -4.91 4.88
CA ILE A 411 2.19 -5.99 5.83
C ILE A 411 3.47 -6.20 6.64
N LEU A 412 3.29 -6.37 7.94
CA LEU A 412 4.30 -6.77 8.90
C LEU A 412 3.96 -8.16 9.43
N GLU A 413 4.92 -9.05 9.46
CA GLU A 413 4.79 -10.40 10.02
C GLU A 413 5.84 -10.60 11.12
N ALA A 414 5.55 -11.45 12.09
CA ALA A 414 6.57 -11.82 13.06
C ALA A 414 7.62 -12.69 12.37
N GLY A 415 8.86 -12.23 12.33
CA GLY A 415 9.97 -12.99 11.77
C GLY A 415 10.56 -13.97 12.78
N ALA A 416 11.53 -14.77 12.32
CA ALA A 416 12.31 -15.64 13.19
C ALA A 416 13.19 -14.87 14.19
N ASN A 417 13.44 -13.60 13.94
CA ASN A 417 14.15 -12.66 14.80
C ASN A 417 13.16 -11.83 15.64
N PRO A 418 13.59 -11.18 16.73
CA PRO A 418 12.75 -10.30 17.53
C PRO A 418 12.33 -9.00 16.77
N GLN A 419 12.63 -8.92 15.49
CA GLN A 419 12.21 -7.84 14.59
C GLN A 419 11.11 -8.33 13.66
N LEU A 420 10.23 -7.41 13.23
CA LEU A 420 9.21 -7.72 12.25
C LEU A 420 9.82 -7.77 10.85
N ASP A 421 9.53 -8.84 10.14
CA ASP A 421 9.65 -8.90 8.69
C ASP A 421 8.50 -8.12 8.06
N GLY A 422 8.64 -7.66 6.83
CA GLY A 422 7.55 -6.97 6.19
C GLY A 422 7.86 -6.42 4.82
N GLU A 423 6.82 -6.02 4.16
CA GLU A 423 6.87 -5.43 2.83
C GLU A 423 6.00 -4.18 2.80
N LEU A 424 6.59 -3.06 2.39
CA LEU A 424 5.95 -1.75 2.34
C LEU A 424 5.91 -1.22 0.91
N TRP A 425 4.77 -0.64 0.53
CA TRP A 425 4.49 -0.15 -0.81
C TRP A 425 4.15 1.33 -0.79
N VAL A 426 4.67 2.09 -1.76
CA VAL A 426 4.31 3.50 -1.94
C VAL A 426 2.92 3.58 -2.56
N LEU A 427 2.02 4.35 -1.97
CA LEU A 427 0.63 4.44 -2.38
C LEU A 427 0.45 5.34 -3.61
N LEU A 428 0.53 4.72 -4.78
CA LEU A 428 0.38 5.34 -6.09
C LEU A 428 -0.81 4.75 -6.84
N ARG A 429 -1.25 5.45 -7.90
CA ARG A 429 -2.42 5.03 -8.68
C ARG A 429 -3.58 4.71 -7.75
N CYS A 430 -3.94 5.69 -6.94
CA CYS A 430 -4.86 5.52 -5.83
C CYS A 430 -6.10 6.40 -5.97
N ALA A 431 -7.13 6.01 -5.23
CA ALA A 431 -8.32 6.80 -5.01
C ALA A 431 -8.75 6.73 -3.55
N GLN A 432 -9.22 7.86 -3.03
CA GLN A 432 -9.99 7.92 -1.79
C GLN A 432 -11.46 8.01 -2.16
N ILE A 433 -12.28 7.13 -1.60
CA ILE A 433 -13.68 6.93 -1.99
C ILE A 433 -14.56 7.12 -0.76
N GLN A 434 -15.65 7.87 -0.96
CA GLN A 434 -16.71 8.04 0.03
C GLN A 434 -18.07 8.01 -0.70
N GLY A 435 -18.85 6.96 -0.46
CA GLY A 435 -20.12 6.76 -1.16
C GLY A 435 -19.96 6.69 -2.68
N ASP A 436 -20.55 7.64 -3.40
CA ASP A 436 -20.51 7.77 -4.85
C ASP A 436 -19.41 8.72 -5.36
N GLU A 437 -18.62 9.32 -4.47
CA GLU A 437 -17.52 10.21 -4.83
C GLU A 437 -16.15 9.53 -4.66
N ALA A 438 -15.25 9.82 -5.59
CA ALA A 438 -13.88 9.36 -5.58
C ALA A 438 -12.91 10.51 -5.89
N GLN A 439 -11.86 10.62 -5.11
CA GLN A 439 -10.76 11.55 -5.32
C GLN A 439 -9.52 10.78 -5.76
N LEU A 440 -9.04 11.05 -6.97
CA LEU A 440 -7.91 10.37 -7.59
C LEU A 440 -6.71 11.29 -7.62
N TYR A 441 -5.52 10.73 -7.41
CA TYR A 441 -4.27 11.49 -7.32
C TYR A 441 -3.24 11.00 -8.34
N ALA A 442 -2.51 11.93 -8.93
CA ALA A 442 -1.33 11.62 -9.72
C ALA A 442 -0.30 12.75 -9.64
N GLY A 443 0.97 12.41 -9.82
CA GLY A 443 2.07 13.37 -9.82
C GLY A 443 2.97 13.23 -11.03
N ALA A 444 3.69 14.32 -11.34
CA ALA A 444 4.75 14.36 -12.34
C ALA A 444 6.02 14.97 -11.75
N GLY A 445 7.16 14.36 -12.09
CA GLY A 445 8.49 14.83 -11.68
C GLY A 445 8.96 15.99 -12.54
N ILE A 446 9.08 17.16 -11.96
CA ILE A 446 9.57 18.36 -12.64
C ILE A 446 11.08 18.43 -12.47
N VAL A 447 11.78 18.47 -13.61
CA VAL A 447 13.22 18.62 -13.73
C VAL A 447 13.53 19.73 -14.75
N LEU A 448 14.78 20.13 -14.85
CA LEU A 448 15.17 21.10 -15.86
C LEU A 448 14.79 20.61 -17.27
N GLY A 449 14.01 21.42 -18.00
CA GLY A 449 13.49 21.09 -19.32
C GLY A 449 12.13 20.42 -19.35
N SER A 450 11.44 20.23 -18.21
CA SER A 450 10.03 19.78 -18.18
C SER A 450 9.12 20.80 -18.87
N ASP A 451 8.18 20.30 -19.67
CA ASP A 451 7.12 21.09 -20.32
C ASP A 451 5.80 20.96 -19.55
N PRO A 452 5.16 22.08 -19.15
CA PRO A 452 3.95 22.02 -18.33
C PRO A 452 2.79 21.21 -18.93
N LEU A 453 2.63 21.22 -20.26
CA LEU A 453 1.56 20.48 -20.93
C LEU A 453 1.89 19.00 -21.07
N ALA A 454 3.15 18.66 -21.31
CA ALA A 454 3.59 17.27 -21.32
C ALA A 454 3.37 16.61 -19.96
N GLU A 455 3.78 17.29 -18.87
CA GLU A 455 3.60 16.80 -17.50
C GLU A 455 2.09 16.71 -17.10
N TRP A 456 1.27 17.67 -17.56
CA TRP A 456 -0.18 17.58 -17.41
C TRP A 456 -0.78 16.33 -18.07
N ARG A 457 -0.35 16.01 -19.29
CA ARG A 457 -0.80 14.83 -20.02
C ARG A 457 -0.34 13.55 -19.34
N GLU A 458 0.88 13.52 -18.82
CA GLU A 458 1.42 12.39 -18.07
C GLU A 458 0.58 12.10 -16.83
N THR A 459 0.27 13.12 -16.01
CA THR A 459 -0.64 12.94 -14.87
C THR A 459 -2.04 12.48 -15.31
N GLY A 460 -2.54 12.96 -16.46
CA GLY A 460 -3.80 12.52 -17.05
C GLY A 460 -3.82 11.02 -17.36
N HIS A 461 -2.76 10.48 -17.95
CA HIS A 461 -2.62 9.05 -18.22
C HIS A 461 -2.58 8.22 -16.93
N LYS A 462 -1.90 8.71 -15.88
CA LYS A 462 -1.86 8.05 -14.57
C LYS A 462 -3.23 8.02 -13.89
N LEU A 463 -3.99 9.11 -13.98
CA LEU A 463 -5.36 9.20 -13.43
C LEU A 463 -6.35 8.32 -14.19
N ALA A 464 -6.24 8.26 -15.52
CA ALA A 464 -7.11 7.47 -16.36
C ALA A 464 -7.10 5.97 -15.99
N ALA A 465 -5.98 5.47 -15.51
CA ALA A 465 -5.84 4.08 -15.10
C ALA A 465 -6.81 3.69 -13.97
N ILE A 466 -6.88 4.50 -12.92
CA ILE A 466 -7.82 4.29 -11.79
C ILE A 466 -9.25 4.66 -12.19
N ALA A 467 -9.44 5.74 -12.96
CA ALA A 467 -10.76 6.13 -13.46
C ALA A 467 -11.41 5.02 -14.28
N THR A 468 -10.63 4.30 -15.10
CA THR A 468 -11.13 3.13 -15.85
C THR A 468 -11.64 2.03 -14.91
N ALA A 469 -10.92 1.70 -13.85
CA ALA A 469 -11.37 0.70 -12.88
C ALA A 469 -12.67 1.12 -12.17
N LEU A 470 -12.81 2.41 -11.81
CA LEU A 470 -14.02 2.95 -11.18
C LEU A 470 -15.26 2.89 -12.08
N GLN A 471 -15.12 2.86 -13.42
CA GLN A 471 -16.26 2.68 -14.32
C GLN A 471 -16.94 1.32 -14.16
N PHE A 472 -16.25 0.32 -13.62
CA PHE A 472 -16.74 -1.03 -13.38
C PHE A 472 -17.14 -1.30 -11.90
N ALA A 473 -17.10 -0.28 -11.04
CA ALA A 473 -17.37 -0.38 -9.61
C ALA A 473 -18.78 0.06 -9.19
#